data_808a39a9e943a86be7aa10dc50c3ecfc
#
_entry.id   808a39a9e943a86be7aa10dc50c3ecfc
#
_cell.length_a   1.000
_cell.length_b   1.000
_cell.length_c   1.000
_cell.angle_alpha   90.00
_cell.angle_beta   90.00
_cell.angle_gamma   90.00
#
_symmetry.space_group_name_H-M   'P 1'
#
loop_
_entity.id
_entity.type
_entity.pdbx_description
1 polymer ?
#
loop_
_entity_poly.entity_id
_entity_poly.type
_entity_poly.pdbx_seq_one_letter_code
_entity_poly.pdbx_strand_id
1 'polypeptide(L)'
;LIELYAAGVEKKDILFIISNGLHPRSKESDAKAIFGDELFNEFWHTGQIISHDSEDQEHMVYLGTTHRGDPVYMNKYVFDCDIPILIGHVQGNPYGGYSGGYKHSATGITNWKCIASHHVPSVMHRDDFTPVNGGSLMRNKFDEISMHMEEKMGHPFFCCDAVLDTYSRQIAIYSGYAKEMMPISWKLADKRTYVHWAEKKY
;
A
#
# COMPACT_ATOMS: atom_id res chain seq x y z
N LEU A 1 1.53 -11.32 13.96
CA LEU A 1 0.84 -12.61 14.21
C LEU A 1 0.48 -12.82 15.68
N ILE A 2 1.36 -12.53 16.61
CA ILE A 2 1.11 -12.74 18.07
C ILE A 2 -0.22 -12.10 18.47
N GLU A 3 -0.48 -10.87 18.07
CA GLU A 3 -1.74 -10.17 18.40
C GLU A 3 -2.97 -10.82 17.74
N LEU A 4 -2.84 -11.31 16.52
CA LEU A 4 -3.93 -12.01 15.83
C LEU A 4 -4.26 -13.32 16.54
N TYR A 5 -3.25 -14.11 16.92
CA TYR A 5 -3.45 -15.34 17.66
C TYR A 5 -4.03 -15.08 19.06
N ALA A 6 -3.57 -14.03 19.74
CA ALA A 6 -4.12 -13.62 21.04
C ALA A 6 -5.59 -13.17 20.92
N ALA A 7 -5.99 -12.63 19.77
CA ALA A 7 -7.37 -12.28 19.46
C ALA A 7 -8.23 -13.47 19.01
N GLY A 8 -7.66 -14.68 18.91
CA GLY A 8 -8.37 -15.89 18.53
C GLY A 8 -8.41 -16.18 17.03
N VAL A 9 -7.65 -15.45 16.20
CA VAL A 9 -7.53 -15.76 14.76
C VAL A 9 -6.75 -17.07 14.60
N GLU A 10 -7.30 -17.99 13.86
CA GLU A 10 -6.62 -19.26 13.58
C GLU A 10 -5.66 -19.12 12.38
N LYS A 11 -4.58 -19.90 12.40
CA LYS A 11 -3.59 -19.91 11.31
C LYS A 11 -4.20 -20.10 9.93
N LYS A 12 -5.20 -20.95 9.78
CA LYS A 12 -5.87 -21.22 8.53
C LYS A 12 -6.59 -20.02 7.92
N ASP A 13 -6.93 -19.03 8.77
CA ASP A 13 -7.66 -17.81 8.40
C ASP A 13 -6.73 -16.64 8.05
N ILE A 14 -5.42 -16.89 8.04
CA ILE A 14 -4.40 -15.87 7.71
C ILE A 14 -3.87 -16.11 6.30
N LEU A 15 -3.92 -15.09 5.46
CA LEU A 15 -3.36 -15.07 4.11
C LEU A 15 -2.41 -13.88 3.97
N PHE A 16 -1.21 -14.12 3.48
CA PHE A 16 -0.24 -13.08 3.16
C PHE A 16 -0.24 -12.82 1.66
N ILE A 17 -0.30 -11.54 1.29
CA ILE A 17 -0.24 -11.11 -0.11
C ILE A 17 0.94 -10.18 -0.29
N ILE A 18 1.91 -10.59 -1.12
CA ILE A 18 3.00 -9.71 -1.55
C ILE A 18 2.43 -8.77 -2.60
N SER A 19 2.30 -7.50 -2.23
CA SER A 19 1.62 -6.46 -3.01
C SER A 19 2.52 -5.84 -4.07
N ASN A 20 2.77 -6.58 -5.15
CA ASN A 20 3.77 -6.23 -6.17
C ASN A 20 3.34 -5.08 -7.11
N GLY A 21 2.05 -4.74 -7.20
CA GLY A 21 1.56 -3.81 -8.22
C GLY A 21 1.89 -4.28 -9.63
N LEU A 22 2.57 -3.45 -10.43
CA LEU A 22 3.04 -3.79 -11.79
C LEU A 22 4.37 -4.56 -11.81
N HIS A 23 5.01 -4.77 -10.68
CA HIS A 23 6.25 -5.53 -10.65
C HIS A 23 5.98 -7.03 -10.89
N PRO A 24 6.97 -7.76 -11.43
CA PRO A 24 6.83 -9.21 -11.62
C PRO A 24 6.46 -9.93 -10.32
N ARG A 25 5.78 -11.05 -10.46
CA ARG A 25 5.48 -11.94 -9.30
C ARG A 25 6.75 -12.26 -8.53
N SER A 26 6.66 -12.19 -7.22
CA SER A 26 7.73 -12.60 -6.32
C SER A 26 7.97 -14.11 -6.44
N LYS A 27 9.24 -14.49 -6.53
CA LYS A 27 9.65 -15.87 -6.52
C LYS A 27 9.72 -16.38 -5.08
N GLU A 28 9.90 -17.68 -4.93
CA GLU A 28 10.11 -18.32 -3.62
C GLU A 28 11.24 -17.67 -2.82
N SER A 29 12.38 -17.38 -3.50
CA SER A 29 13.51 -16.68 -2.86
C SER A 29 13.16 -15.29 -2.33
N ASP A 30 12.30 -14.57 -3.04
CA ASP A 30 11.87 -13.23 -2.66
C ASP A 30 10.91 -13.31 -1.46
N ALA A 31 9.96 -14.25 -1.50
CA ALA A 31 9.06 -14.53 -0.38
C ALA A 31 9.85 -14.91 0.88
N LYS A 32 10.84 -15.79 0.74
CA LYS A 32 11.70 -16.17 1.86
C LYS A 32 12.49 -14.99 2.44
N ALA A 33 12.99 -14.09 1.57
CA ALA A 33 13.68 -12.88 2.03
C ALA A 33 12.75 -11.89 2.74
N ILE A 34 11.49 -11.79 2.30
CA ILE A 34 10.49 -10.88 2.88
C ILE A 34 10.02 -11.38 4.25
N PHE A 35 9.67 -12.67 4.35
CA PHE A 35 9.04 -13.24 5.55
C PHE A 35 10.04 -13.82 6.55
N GLY A 36 11.28 -14.07 6.14
CA GLY A 36 12.26 -14.80 6.93
C GLY A 36 11.94 -16.29 7.00
N ASP A 37 12.90 -17.08 7.49
CA ASP A 37 12.79 -18.55 7.47
C ASP A 37 11.59 -19.09 8.26
N GLU A 38 11.27 -18.50 9.39
CA GLU A 38 10.20 -18.97 10.29
C GLU A 38 8.84 -18.87 9.62
N LEU A 39 8.41 -17.66 9.23
CA LEU A 39 7.11 -17.45 8.61
C LEU A 39 7.03 -18.07 7.22
N PHE A 40 8.15 -18.03 6.46
CA PHE A 40 8.20 -18.68 5.17
C PHE A 40 7.94 -20.20 5.27
N ASN A 41 8.63 -20.89 6.16
CA ASN A 41 8.44 -22.33 6.36
C ASN A 41 7.06 -22.66 6.90
N GLU A 42 6.49 -21.78 7.70
CA GLU A 42 5.16 -21.98 8.27
C GLU A 42 4.02 -21.83 7.25
N PHE A 43 4.10 -20.87 6.32
CA PHE A 43 2.97 -20.46 5.49
C PHE A 43 3.17 -20.69 3.99
N TRP A 44 4.40 -20.84 3.49
CA TRP A 44 4.62 -20.99 2.05
C TRP A 44 4.05 -22.27 1.48
N HIS A 45 4.33 -23.40 2.11
CA HIS A 45 3.90 -24.72 1.62
C HIS A 45 2.40 -24.98 1.82
N THR A 46 1.73 -24.15 2.58
CA THR A 46 0.26 -24.20 2.75
C THR A 46 -0.49 -23.40 1.69
N GLY A 47 0.23 -22.66 0.84
CA GLY A 47 -0.36 -21.74 -0.14
C GLY A 47 -0.90 -20.44 0.45
N GLN A 48 -0.56 -20.13 1.69
CA GLN A 48 -1.01 -18.92 2.40
C GLN A 48 -0.08 -17.72 2.21
N ILE A 49 0.99 -17.83 1.41
CA ILE A 49 1.76 -16.70 0.91
C ILE A 49 1.57 -16.66 -0.60
N ILE A 50 0.91 -15.64 -1.11
CA ILE A 50 0.66 -15.45 -2.53
C ILE A 50 1.30 -14.15 -3.01
N SER A 51 1.65 -14.11 -4.29
CA SER A 51 2.14 -12.89 -4.94
C SER A 51 1.01 -12.29 -5.76
N HIS A 52 0.73 -11.01 -5.55
CA HIS A 52 -0.19 -10.29 -6.41
C HIS A 52 0.34 -10.23 -7.85
N ASP A 53 -0.57 -10.34 -8.82
CA ASP A 53 -0.29 -10.18 -10.23
C ASP A 53 -1.33 -9.22 -10.84
N SER A 54 -0.88 -8.08 -11.30
CA SER A 54 -1.75 -7.05 -11.86
C SER A 54 -2.39 -7.43 -13.19
N GLU A 55 -1.92 -8.48 -13.86
CA GLU A 55 -2.45 -8.99 -15.14
C GLU A 55 -3.44 -10.16 -14.95
N ASP A 56 -3.50 -10.73 -13.76
CA ASP A 56 -4.40 -11.84 -13.43
C ASP A 56 -5.86 -11.37 -13.36
N GLN A 57 -6.58 -11.58 -14.47
CA GLN A 57 -8.00 -11.17 -14.56
C GLN A 57 -8.93 -12.06 -13.75
N GLU A 58 -8.56 -13.30 -13.50
CA GLU A 58 -9.39 -14.28 -12.79
C GLU A 58 -9.52 -13.94 -11.30
N HIS A 59 -8.45 -13.41 -10.72
CA HIS A 59 -8.41 -13.06 -9.30
C HIS A 59 -8.56 -11.54 -9.05
N MET A 60 -9.26 -10.84 -9.96
CA MET A 60 -9.61 -9.44 -9.79
C MET A 60 -11.12 -9.24 -9.70
N VAL A 61 -11.54 -8.35 -8.82
CA VAL A 61 -12.93 -7.88 -8.69
C VAL A 61 -13.01 -6.45 -9.24
N TYR A 62 -13.91 -6.23 -10.19
CA TYR A 62 -14.21 -4.88 -10.66
C TYR A 62 -15.20 -4.19 -9.72
N LEU A 63 -14.78 -3.10 -9.11
CA LEU A 63 -15.54 -2.35 -8.12
C LEU A 63 -16.25 -1.12 -8.68
N GLY A 64 -16.10 -0.87 -9.98
CA GLY A 64 -16.61 0.34 -10.64
C GLY A 64 -15.52 1.36 -10.91
N THR A 65 -15.93 2.59 -11.07
CA THR A 65 -15.05 3.71 -11.44
C THR A 65 -15.17 4.81 -10.39
N THR A 66 -14.04 5.39 -9.98
CA THR A 66 -14.02 6.53 -9.06
C THR A 66 -14.66 7.77 -9.68
N HIS A 67 -14.95 8.79 -8.89
CA HIS A 67 -15.46 10.07 -9.37
C HIS A 67 -14.50 10.74 -10.38
N ARG A 68 -13.19 10.50 -10.24
CA ARG A 68 -12.15 11.01 -11.16
C ARG A 68 -11.97 10.16 -12.42
N GLY A 69 -12.76 9.12 -12.61
CA GLY A 69 -12.72 8.26 -13.79
C GLY A 69 -11.71 7.13 -13.73
N ASP A 70 -11.15 6.81 -12.55
CA ASP A 70 -10.21 5.71 -12.40
C ASP A 70 -10.96 4.38 -12.26
N PRO A 71 -10.74 3.39 -13.15
CA PRO A 71 -11.37 2.08 -13.02
C PRO A 71 -10.71 1.30 -11.88
N VAL A 72 -11.50 0.81 -10.94
CA VAL A 72 -10.99 0.10 -9.77
C VAL A 72 -11.17 -1.39 -9.93
N TYR A 73 -10.07 -2.11 -10.08
CA TYR A 73 -10.00 -3.57 -10.04
C TYR A 73 -9.10 -3.96 -8.88
N MET A 74 -9.66 -4.66 -7.93
CA MET A 74 -8.97 -5.04 -6.69
C MET A 74 -8.70 -6.54 -6.65
N ASN A 75 -7.61 -6.93 -6.05
CA ASN A 75 -7.30 -8.33 -5.77
C ASN A 75 -8.44 -8.99 -4.98
N LYS A 76 -8.97 -10.10 -5.52
CA LYS A 76 -10.13 -10.78 -4.97
C LYS A 76 -9.92 -11.27 -3.53
N TYR A 77 -8.74 -11.77 -3.22
CA TYR A 77 -8.44 -12.27 -1.87
C TYR A 77 -8.48 -11.16 -0.82
N VAL A 78 -8.08 -9.93 -1.20
CA VAL A 78 -8.19 -8.77 -0.29
C VAL A 78 -9.62 -8.28 -0.21
N PHE A 79 -10.38 -8.35 -1.31
CA PHE A 79 -11.79 -7.97 -1.32
C PHE A 79 -12.65 -8.89 -0.44
N ASP A 80 -12.35 -10.18 -0.46
CA ASP A 80 -13.12 -11.20 0.25
C ASP A 80 -12.71 -11.37 1.74
N CYS A 81 -11.63 -10.71 2.21
CA CYS A 81 -11.18 -10.87 3.59
C CYS A 81 -11.94 -9.93 4.55
N ASP A 82 -12.11 -10.37 5.80
CA ASP A 82 -12.81 -9.61 6.84
C ASP A 82 -11.96 -8.45 7.38
N ILE A 83 -10.65 -8.63 7.45
CA ILE A 83 -9.73 -7.65 8.03
C ILE A 83 -8.49 -7.49 7.14
N PRO A 84 -8.50 -6.54 6.19
CA PRO A 84 -7.33 -6.25 5.36
C PRO A 84 -6.31 -5.41 6.14
N ILE A 85 -5.13 -5.99 6.39
CA ILE A 85 -4.03 -5.31 7.09
C ILE A 85 -2.93 -4.99 6.08
N LEU A 86 -2.71 -3.70 5.82
CA LEU A 86 -1.62 -3.22 4.99
C LEU A 86 -0.36 -3.07 5.84
N ILE A 87 0.68 -3.82 5.52
CA ILE A 87 1.96 -3.78 6.24
C ILE A 87 3.03 -3.23 5.31
N GLY A 88 3.69 -2.17 5.72
CA GLY A 88 4.69 -1.53 4.89
C GLY A 88 5.56 -0.52 5.62
N HIS A 89 5.99 0.49 4.86
CA HIS A 89 6.74 1.60 5.42
C HIS A 89 6.28 2.93 4.83
N VAL A 90 6.47 3.98 5.61
CA VAL A 90 6.20 5.36 5.23
C VAL A 90 7.53 6.10 5.09
N GLN A 91 7.79 6.60 3.91
CA GLN A 91 8.88 7.52 3.59
C GLN A 91 8.45 8.44 2.46
N GLY A 92 9.19 9.52 2.25
CA GLY A 92 8.98 10.38 1.09
C GLY A 92 9.12 9.60 -0.21
N ASN A 93 8.20 9.84 -1.12
CA ASN A 93 8.12 9.15 -2.40
C ASN A 93 7.75 10.16 -3.50
N PRO A 94 8.46 10.18 -4.64
CA PRO A 94 8.10 11.09 -5.74
C PRO A 94 6.68 10.84 -6.26
N TYR A 95 6.17 9.61 -6.15
CA TYR A 95 4.83 9.26 -6.60
C TYR A 95 3.79 9.50 -5.49
N GLY A 96 3.19 10.69 -5.51
CA GLY A 96 2.14 11.06 -4.56
C GLY A 96 2.62 11.42 -3.14
N GLY A 97 3.92 11.72 -2.98
CA GLY A 97 4.52 12.32 -1.79
C GLY A 97 5.01 11.34 -0.73
N TYR A 98 4.24 10.31 -0.40
CA TYR A 98 4.59 9.33 0.63
C TYR A 98 4.21 7.92 0.21
N SER A 99 5.02 6.92 0.62
CA SER A 99 4.68 5.50 0.57
C SER A 99 3.77 5.11 1.74
N GLY A 100 3.37 3.85 1.78
CA GLY A 100 2.46 3.33 2.81
C GLY A 100 1.00 3.76 2.65
N GLY A 101 0.16 3.36 3.58
CA GLY A 101 -1.25 3.72 3.62
C GLY A 101 -1.99 3.44 2.30
N TYR A 102 -2.81 4.38 1.87
CA TYR A 102 -3.60 4.26 0.63
C TYR A 102 -2.78 4.11 -0.66
N LYS A 103 -1.51 4.54 -0.69
CA LYS A 103 -0.67 4.21 -1.83
C LYS A 103 -0.45 2.70 -1.95
N HIS A 104 -0.35 2.01 -0.83
CA HIS A 104 -0.16 0.57 -0.79
C HIS A 104 -1.36 -0.16 -1.42
N SER A 105 -2.59 0.19 -1.07
CA SER A 105 -3.78 -0.41 -1.66
C SER A 105 -3.99 0.02 -3.11
N ALA A 106 -3.90 1.32 -3.42
CA ALA A 106 -4.17 1.84 -4.75
C ALA A 106 -3.20 1.33 -5.85
N THR A 107 -1.96 0.98 -5.48
CA THR A 107 -0.95 0.53 -6.45
C THR A 107 -0.54 -0.92 -6.26
N GLY A 108 -0.55 -1.44 -5.03
CA GLY A 108 0.03 -2.74 -4.70
C GLY A 108 -0.86 -3.94 -4.97
N ILE A 109 -2.18 -3.74 -4.91
CA ILE A 109 -3.19 -4.82 -5.01
C ILE A 109 -4.26 -4.56 -6.08
N THR A 110 -3.97 -3.66 -7.03
CA THR A 110 -4.85 -3.36 -8.17
C THR A 110 -4.30 -3.90 -9.47
N ASN A 111 -5.17 -3.99 -10.47
CA ASN A 111 -4.75 -4.41 -11.80
C ASN A 111 -4.02 -3.27 -12.55
N TRP A 112 -3.37 -3.64 -13.66
CA TRP A 112 -2.62 -2.69 -14.49
C TRP A 112 -3.47 -1.55 -15.05
N LYS A 113 -4.79 -1.73 -15.31
CA LYS A 113 -5.69 -0.67 -15.81
C LYS A 113 -5.92 0.40 -14.75
N CYS A 114 -6.12 -0.01 -13.51
CA CYS A 114 -6.22 0.91 -12.39
C CYS A 114 -4.93 1.72 -12.22
N ILE A 115 -3.79 1.04 -12.22
CA ILE A 115 -2.47 1.70 -12.06
C ILE A 115 -2.20 2.63 -13.24
N ALA A 116 -2.48 2.23 -14.47
CA ALA A 116 -2.33 3.06 -15.65
C ALA A 116 -3.14 4.37 -15.61
N SER A 117 -4.28 4.38 -14.92
CA SER A 117 -5.12 5.59 -14.83
C SER A 117 -4.48 6.76 -14.09
N HIS A 118 -3.51 6.48 -13.23
CA HIS A 118 -2.76 7.49 -12.48
C HIS A 118 -1.26 7.54 -12.80
N HIS A 119 -0.71 6.57 -13.52
CA HIS A 119 0.67 6.57 -14.00
C HIS A 119 0.75 7.04 -15.47
N VAL A 120 0.18 8.20 -15.75
CA VAL A 120 0.16 8.82 -17.09
C VAL A 120 0.82 10.20 -17.06
N PRO A 121 1.37 10.70 -18.18
CA PRO A 121 2.06 11.97 -18.21
C PRO A 121 1.24 13.16 -17.67
N SER A 122 -0.07 13.18 -17.93
CA SER A 122 -0.97 14.24 -17.44
C SER A 122 -1.11 14.28 -15.91
N VAL A 123 -0.74 13.22 -15.22
CA VAL A 123 -0.69 13.13 -13.76
C VAL A 123 0.74 13.26 -13.25
N MET A 124 1.71 12.62 -13.93
CA MET A 124 3.09 12.50 -13.45
C MET A 124 3.97 13.70 -13.81
N HIS A 125 3.63 14.48 -14.85
CA HIS A 125 4.43 15.64 -15.29
C HIS A 125 3.87 16.97 -14.79
N ARG A 126 3.15 16.95 -13.69
CA ARG A 126 2.62 18.15 -13.03
C ARG A 126 3.59 18.70 -12.01
N ASP A 127 3.55 20.01 -11.78
CA ASP A 127 4.36 20.68 -10.76
C ASP A 127 3.98 20.23 -9.32
N ASP A 128 2.75 19.75 -9.13
CA ASP A 128 2.22 19.21 -7.88
C ASP A 128 2.42 17.69 -7.74
N PHE A 129 3.33 17.10 -8.49
CA PHE A 129 3.54 15.65 -8.54
C PHE A 129 4.00 15.05 -7.21
N THR A 130 4.91 15.74 -6.53
CA THR A 130 5.38 15.39 -5.19
C THR A 130 4.84 16.40 -4.18
N PRO A 131 3.75 16.12 -3.49
CA PRO A 131 3.17 17.07 -2.57
C PRO A 131 4.02 17.19 -1.32
N VAL A 132 4.37 18.42 -0.99
CA VAL A 132 4.97 18.75 0.31
C VAL A 132 3.90 19.29 1.26
N ASN A 133 2.83 19.86 0.71
CA ASN A 133 1.78 20.55 1.46
C ASN A 133 0.40 20.27 0.86
N GLY A 134 -0.22 19.14 1.17
CA GLY A 134 -1.65 19.00 0.96
C GLY A 134 -2.11 18.26 -0.28
N GLY A 135 -1.28 17.48 -0.90
CA GLY A 135 -1.72 16.52 -1.91
C GLY A 135 -1.57 16.98 -3.36
N SER A 136 -1.11 16.07 -4.17
CA SER A 136 -1.08 16.16 -5.62
C SER A 136 -2.29 15.51 -6.23
N LEU A 137 -2.51 15.72 -7.53
CA LEU A 137 -3.53 14.97 -8.27
C LEU A 137 -3.29 13.44 -8.13
N MET A 138 -2.05 13.00 -8.16
CA MET A 138 -1.70 11.59 -8.00
C MET A 138 -2.08 11.06 -6.61
N ARG A 139 -1.76 11.80 -5.54
CA ARG A 139 -2.16 11.44 -4.19
C ARG A 139 -3.69 11.38 -4.06
N ASN A 140 -4.36 12.37 -4.57
CA ASN A 140 -5.82 12.41 -4.55
C ASN A 140 -6.46 11.20 -5.26
N LYS A 141 -5.84 10.72 -6.35
CA LYS A 141 -6.28 9.49 -7.03
C LYS A 141 -6.03 8.24 -6.17
N PHE A 142 -4.87 8.11 -5.52
CA PHE A 142 -4.61 7.00 -4.60
C PHE A 142 -5.64 6.96 -3.47
N ASP A 143 -5.88 8.11 -2.85
CA ASP A 143 -6.80 8.21 -1.73
C ASP A 143 -8.24 7.89 -2.17
N GLU A 144 -8.68 8.40 -3.32
CA GLU A 144 -10.02 8.14 -3.85
C GLU A 144 -10.22 6.68 -4.27
N ILE A 145 -9.22 6.05 -4.93
CA ILE A 145 -9.24 4.63 -5.28
C ILE A 145 -9.37 3.77 -4.02
N SER A 146 -8.58 4.07 -3.00
CA SER A 146 -8.59 3.27 -1.76
C SER A 146 -9.86 3.46 -0.95
N MET A 147 -10.37 4.69 -0.85
CA MET A 147 -11.67 4.95 -0.20
C MET A 147 -12.82 4.29 -0.96
N HIS A 148 -12.75 4.23 -2.31
CA HIS A 148 -13.73 3.50 -3.10
C HIS A 148 -13.68 1.99 -2.83
N MET A 149 -12.49 1.43 -2.64
CA MET A 149 -12.35 0.03 -2.20
C MET A 149 -12.98 -0.20 -0.83
N GLU A 150 -12.68 0.66 0.15
CA GLU A 150 -13.25 0.57 1.50
C GLU A 150 -14.78 0.63 1.48
N GLU A 151 -15.35 1.54 0.68
CA GLU A 151 -16.81 1.62 0.48
C GLU A 151 -17.40 0.32 -0.04
N LYS A 152 -16.73 -0.29 -1.05
CA LYS A 152 -17.23 -1.54 -1.66
C LYS A 152 -17.02 -2.77 -0.78
N MET A 153 -15.96 -2.81 0.02
CA MET A 153 -15.74 -3.84 1.04
C MET A 153 -16.68 -3.71 2.24
N GLY A 154 -17.10 -2.48 2.56
CA GLY A 154 -17.90 -2.19 3.74
C GLY A 154 -17.07 -2.03 5.03
N HIS A 155 -15.76 -2.00 4.94
CA HIS A 155 -14.84 -1.81 6.07
C HIS A 155 -13.53 -1.12 5.62
N PRO A 156 -12.85 -0.40 6.53
CA PRO A 156 -11.62 0.32 6.22
C PRO A 156 -10.40 -0.60 6.19
N PHE A 157 -9.33 -0.13 5.51
CA PHE A 157 -8.01 -0.71 5.63
C PHE A 157 -7.38 -0.37 6.97
N PHE A 158 -6.88 -1.38 7.67
CA PHE A 158 -6.00 -1.21 8.81
C PHE A 158 -4.55 -1.21 8.33
N CYS A 159 -3.77 -0.23 8.75
CA CYS A 159 -2.37 -0.10 8.37
C CYS A 159 -1.44 -0.36 9.54
N CYS A 160 -0.29 -0.96 9.26
CA CYS A 160 0.84 -1.08 10.17
C CYS A 160 2.10 -0.68 9.39
N ASP A 161 2.46 0.59 9.44
CA ASP A 161 3.52 1.17 8.64
C ASP A 161 4.70 1.63 9.52
N ALA A 162 5.90 1.21 9.15
CA ALA A 162 7.13 1.66 9.79
C ALA A 162 7.68 2.93 9.14
N VAL A 163 8.16 3.88 9.91
CA VAL A 163 9.02 4.97 9.41
C VAL A 163 10.46 4.51 9.54
N LEU A 164 11.22 4.64 8.43
CA LEU A 164 12.60 4.20 8.35
C LEU A 164 13.57 5.40 8.40
N ASP A 165 14.75 5.16 8.95
CA ASP A 165 15.87 6.10 8.82
C ASP A 165 16.62 5.90 7.50
N THR A 166 17.67 6.70 7.27
CA THR A 166 18.52 6.62 6.06
C THR A 166 19.31 5.31 5.92
N TYR A 167 19.35 4.50 6.97
CA TYR A 167 19.96 3.16 6.99
C TYR A 167 18.93 2.03 6.93
N SER A 168 17.69 2.36 6.58
CA SER A 168 16.56 1.41 6.54
C SER A 168 16.21 0.76 7.89
N ARG A 169 16.58 1.39 9.02
CA ARG A 169 16.21 0.92 10.34
C ARG A 169 14.86 1.51 10.74
N GLN A 170 14.02 0.72 11.36
CA GLN A 170 12.74 1.16 11.90
C GLN A 170 12.97 2.12 13.08
N ILE A 171 12.44 3.33 12.99
CA ILE A 171 12.52 4.35 14.04
C ILE A 171 11.18 4.62 14.71
N ALA A 172 10.09 4.27 14.05
CA ALA A 172 8.74 4.32 14.59
C ALA A 172 7.84 3.35 13.82
N ILE A 173 6.78 2.89 14.46
CA ILE A 173 5.69 2.13 13.85
C ILE A 173 4.40 2.88 14.14
N TYR A 174 3.57 3.05 13.12
CA TYR A 174 2.25 3.63 13.22
C TYR A 174 1.21 2.61 12.80
N SER A 175 0.21 2.38 13.63
CA SER A 175 -0.87 1.46 13.32
C SER A 175 -2.22 2.15 13.53
N GLY A 176 -3.18 1.82 12.69
CA GLY A 176 -4.51 2.39 12.73
C GLY A 176 -5.20 2.33 11.37
N TYR A 177 -6.42 2.82 11.31
CA TYR A 177 -7.11 2.93 10.03
C TYR A 177 -6.39 3.92 9.12
N ALA A 178 -6.24 3.56 7.85
CA ALA A 178 -5.38 4.25 6.89
C ALA A 178 -5.62 5.77 6.86
N LYS A 179 -6.87 6.18 6.76
CA LYS A 179 -7.27 7.60 6.69
C LYS A 179 -6.80 8.43 7.88
N GLU A 180 -6.80 7.85 9.07
CA GLU A 180 -6.46 8.53 10.33
C GLU A 180 -4.95 8.47 10.60
N MET A 181 -4.33 7.34 10.28
CA MET A 181 -2.93 7.08 10.56
C MET A 181 -1.98 7.83 9.62
N MET A 182 -2.30 7.90 8.31
CA MET A 182 -1.43 8.52 7.30
C MET A 182 -0.98 9.94 7.64
N PRO A 183 -1.85 10.90 7.99
CA PRO A 183 -1.41 12.26 8.27
C PRO A 183 -0.54 12.36 9.54
N ILE A 184 -0.58 11.37 10.40
CA ILE A 184 0.25 11.31 11.62
C ILE A 184 1.65 10.79 11.27
N SER A 185 1.73 9.67 10.56
CA SER A 185 3.00 9.05 10.17
C SER A 185 3.81 9.93 9.19
N TRP A 186 3.13 10.64 8.28
CA TRP A 186 3.76 11.57 7.34
C TRP A 186 4.56 12.68 8.02
N LYS A 187 4.15 13.15 9.19
CA LYS A 187 4.88 14.20 9.94
C LYS A 187 6.29 13.77 10.32
N LEU A 188 6.48 12.49 10.64
CA LEU A 188 7.81 11.96 10.93
C LEU A 188 8.57 11.63 9.63
N ALA A 189 7.89 11.03 8.67
CA ALA A 189 8.47 10.70 7.37
C ALA A 189 8.98 11.96 6.63
N ASP A 190 8.22 13.05 6.67
CA ASP A 190 8.60 14.35 6.11
C ASP A 190 9.95 14.84 6.67
N LYS A 191 10.08 14.85 7.98
CA LYS A 191 11.32 15.25 8.67
C LYS A 191 12.53 14.38 8.32
N ARG A 192 12.31 13.17 7.82
CA ARG A 192 13.36 12.19 7.50
C ARG A 192 13.75 12.18 6.05
N THR A 193 12.81 12.53 5.18
CA THR A 193 12.97 12.31 3.73
C THR A 193 13.14 13.61 2.97
N TYR A 194 12.38 14.65 3.32
CA TYR A 194 12.41 15.89 2.55
C TYR A 194 13.38 16.91 3.15
N VAL A 195 14.16 17.52 2.28
CA VAL A 195 14.99 18.67 2.59
C VAL A 195 14.19 19.93 2.23
N HIS A 196 13.77 20.66 3.23
CA HIS A 196 13.11 21.96 3.05
C HIS A 196 14.19 23.03 2.82
N TRP A 197 14.33 23.48 1.59
CA TRP A 197 15.25 24.55 1.26
C TRP A 197 14.71 25.87 1.81
N ALA A 198 15.46 26.51 2.68
CA ALA A 198 15.21 27.92 2.96
C ALA A 198 15.49 28.74 1.69
N GLU A 199 14.60 29.66 1.34
CA GLU A 199 14.88 30.63 0.27
C GLU A 199 16.12 31.44 0.63
N LYS A 200 17.30 30.96 0.31
CA LYS A 200 18.51 31.77 0.28
C LYS A 200 18.64 32.32 -1.13
N LYS A 201 18.44 33.62 -1.26
CA LYS A 201 18.94 34.35 -2.41
C LYS A 201 20.47 34.30 -2.35
N TYR A 202 21.08 33.56 -3.26
CA TYR A 202 22.49 33.63 -3.53
C TYR A 202 22.77 34.85 -4.39
#